data_805ac3ad4ac930366fc71475fe1549d5
#
_entry.id   805ac3ad4ac930366fc71475fe1549d5
#
_cell.length_a   1.000
_cell.length_b   1.000
_cell.length_c   1.000
_cell.angle_alpha   90.00
_cell.angle_beta   90.00
_cell.angle_gamma   90.00
#
_symmetry.space_group_name_H-M   'P 1'
#
loop_
_entity.id
_entity.type
_entity.pdbx_description
1 polymer ?
#
loop_
_entity_poly.entity_id
_entity_poly.type
_entity_poly.pdbx_seq_one_letter_code
_entity_poly.pdbx_strand_id
1 'polypeptide(L)'
;MPTFAAIDIGSNSCRLKIARVHAHRLKTLAEDREVTRLGGSVFDTGLISPEAMAATLRALKRFQRSVQSHGVDRIRVVATAAMRDARNSAAFQAWVKAETGWNMEIISGLEEGRLIHLGVTGAEPGAGGRVLLLDLGGGSCEVTLSEHKRIKETVSLPLGAVRLTEQFLSDDPAPRDGLVRMRQLIARELRRAHRRIQPGRAPLVIATSGTAAALSAAYAQGTKNGKPGAKKAGKSLAKSGSDRAEDRSAILAGMVPARSVRKLAGKLAKMSLPQREAVPGIGPRRAEIIVAGAEVYSEILESFGLKGFRYSPLGLRDGILAQMLAEQDARAKAHREFEHERWESVLSTARRYGVDPRQADPVRAHTVQLFRELKSMHELPAEYESWLAAAAMLRDTGKFINHQGHHRHTQYIISSSEIYGYTQLQRTLVSAIARYLGKSRPQPGDRALRNIPADEHKNVNRAVVLLRLAIALNQDRASDVLRVTTRVYPKRVLLELRPGRTGAELELWSLRKEAGYFREVFGRELFVTLA
;
A
#
# COMPACT_ATOMS: atom_id res chain seq x y z
N MET A 1 2.29 23.67 -12.23
CA MET A 1 2.55 22.21 -12.32
C MET A 1 2.71 21.70 -10.89
N PRO A 2 1.86 20.78 -10.44
CA PRO A 2 1.89 20.34 -9.06
C PRO A 2 3.18 19.59 -8.71
N THR A 3 3.64 19.81 -7.48
CA THR A 3 4.84 19.18 -6.91
C THR A 3 4.41 18.31 -5.74
N PHE A 4 4.85 17.06 -5.74
CA PHE A 4 4.49 16.06 -4.73
C PHE A 4 5.70 15.65 -3.92
N ALA A 5 5.47 15.29 -2.66
CA ALA A 5 6.46 14.67 -1.80
C ALA A 5 5.96 13.35 -1.23
N ALA A 6 6.81 12.34 -1.25
CA ALA A 6 6.61 11.06 -0.58
C ALA A 6 7.68 10.87 0.49
N ILE A 7 7.26 10.60 1.74
CA ILE A 7 8.14 10.25 2.84
C ILE A 7 7.82 8.81 3.26
N ASP A 8 8.86 7.99 3.32
CA ASP A 8 8.85 6.61 3.79
C ASP A 8 9.62 6.51 5.11
N ILE A 9 8.94 6.13 6.19
CA ILE A 9 9.51 5.90 7.51
C ILE A 9 9.63 4.39 7.71
N GLY A 10 10.75 3.85 7.25
CA GLY A 10 11.07 2.42 7.37
C GLY A 10 11.75 2.07 8.69
N SER A 11 11.85 0.76 8.98
CA SER A 11 12.49 0.25 10.20
C SER A 11 13.99 0.60 10.32
N ASN A 12 14.70 0.76 9.19
CA ASN A 12 16.13 1.11 9.19
C ASN A 12 16.40 2.59 8.87
N SER A 13 15.61 3.17 7.97
CA SER A 13 15.89 4.52 7.46
C SER A 13 14.62 5.25 7.08
N CYS A 14 14.63 6.56 7.28
CA CYS A 14 13.64 7.51 6.79
C CYS A 14 14.09 8.10 5.46
N ARG A 15 13.19 8.26 4.48
CA ARG A 15 13.52 8.67 3.12
C ARG A 15 12.49 9.66 2.58
N LEU A 16 12.98 10.69 1.89
CA LEU A 16 12.17 11.67 1.16
C LEU A 16 12.40 11.52 -0.34
N LYS A 17 11.36 11.72 -1.14
CA LYS A 17 11.44 11.96 -2.57
C LYS A 17 10.46 13.05 -2.96
N ILE A 18 10.93 14.08 -3.68
CA ILE A 18 10.13 15.19 -4.20
C ILE A 18 10.14 15.09 -5.72
N ALA A 19 8.97 15.16 -6.33
CA ALA A 19 8.82 15.13 -7.77
C ALA A 19 7.77 16.14 -8.25
N ARG A 20 8.01 16.73 -9.43
CA ARG A 20 7.09 17.64 -10.11
C ARG A 20 6.40 16.94 -11.26
N VAL A 21 5.13 17.21 -11.43
CA VAL A 21 4.36 16.72 -12.58
C VAL A 21 4.72 17.57 -13.80
N HIS A 22 5.15 16.91 -14.86
CA HIS A 22 5.44 17.53 -16.15
C HIS A 22 4.93 16.62 -17.27
N ALA A 23 4.07 17.11 -18.15
CA ALA A 23 3.49 16.34 -19.25
C ALA A 23 2.93 14.97 -18.79
N HIS A 24 2.11 14.96 -17.72
CA HIS A 24 1.48 13.76 -17.14
C HIS A 24 2.48 12.71 -16.60
N ARG A 25 3.73 13.12 -16.30
CA ARG A 25 4.81 12.29 -15.76
C ARG A 25 5.46 12.95 -14.57
N LEU A 26 6.10 12.14 -13.73
CA LEU A 26 6.86 12.60 -12.57
C LEU A 26 8.33 12.84 -12.94
N LYS A 27 8.83 14.03 -12.64
CA LYS A 27 10.26 14.37 -12.71
C LYS A 27 10.79 14.58 -11.29
N THR A 28 11.73 13.76 -10.86
CA THR A 28 12.36 13.89 -9.54
C THR A 28 13.11 15.21 -9.44
N LEU A 29 12.87 15.95 -8.35
CA LEU A 29 13.55 17.21 -8.03
C LEU A 29 14.59 17.01 -6.93
N ALA A 30 14.25 16.25 -5.87
CA ALA A 30 15.12 16.02 -4.74
C ALA A 30 14.87 14.67 -4.10
N GLU A 31 15.91 14.10 -3.51
CA GLU A 31 15.86 12.92 -2.65
C GLU A 31 16.74 13.16 -1.42
N ASP A 32 16.27 12.70 -0.26
CA ASP A 32 17.04 12.71 0.99
C ASP A 32 16.82 11.40 1.76
N ARG A 33 17.78 11.04 2.61
CA ARG A 33 17.74 9.81 3.39
C ARG A 33 18.50 9.97 4.70
N GLU A 34 17.94 9.41 5.79
CA GLU A 34 18.59 9.29 7.09
C GLU A 34 18.44 7.85 7.63
N VAL A 35 19.52 7.33 8.21
CA VAL A 35 19.48 6.05 8.94
C VAL A 35 19.05 6.33 10.37
N THR A 36 17.82 6.03 10.71
CA THR A 36 17.22 6.35 12.03
C THR A 36 17.07 5.13 12.92
N ARG A 37 17.20 3.91 12.35
CA ARG A 37 17.07 2.61 13.05
C ARG A 37 15.80 2.52 13.92
N LEU A 38 14.68 3.03 13.41
CA LEU A 38 13.42 3.09 14.14
C LEU A 38 12.96 1.70 14.63
N GLY A 39 13.32 0.64 13.90
CA GLY A 39 13.05 -0.75 14.27
C GLY A 39 14.03 -1.36 15.24
N GLY A 40 15.10 -0.66 15.62
CA GLY A 40 16.24 -1.17 16.35
C GLY A 40 15.97 -1.76 17.75
N SER A 41 14.79 -1.61 18.28
CA SER A 41 14.37 -2.25 19.54
C SER A 41 12.95 -2.85 19.44
N VAL A 42 12.26 -2.54 18.37
CA VAL A 42 10.82 -2.88 18.24
C VAL A 42 10.62 -4.38 18.15
N PHE A 43 11.50 -5.08 17.43
CA PHE A 43 11.33 -6.50 17.15
C PHE A 43 11.72 -7.41 18.31
N ASP A 44 12.41 -6.86 19.31
CA ASP A 44 12.73 -7.53 20.56
C ASP A 44 11.80 -7.08 21.70
N THR A 45 11.68 -5.77 21.93
CA THR A 45 10.96 -5.22 23.09
C THR A 45 9.49 -4.87 22.81
N GLY A 46 9.11 -4.74 21.54
CA GLY A 46 7.81 -4.20 21.12
C GLY A 46 7.67 -2.67 21.26
N LEU A 47 8.76 -1.94 21.52
CA LEU A 47 8.76 -0.49 21.72
C LEU A 47 9.80 0.19 20.84
N ILE A 48 9.45 1.35 20.29
CA ILE A 48 10.41 2.26 19.66
C ILE A 48 11.16 2.98 20.80
N SER A 49 12.49 3.02 20.71
CA SER A 49 13.29 3.73 21.70
C SER A 49 13.15 5.25 21.57
N PRO A 50 13.28 6.01 22.67
CA PRO A 50 13.24 7.48 22.65
C PRO A 50 14.29 8.09 21.69
N GLU A 51 15.48 7.49 21.63
CA GLU A 51 16.59 7.94 20.78
C GLU A 51 16.25 7.78 19.30
N ALA A 52 15.63 6.64 18.90
CA ALA A 52 15.19 6.39 17.53
C ALA A 52 14.03 7.31 17.13
N MET A 53 13.08 7.57 18.05
CA MET A 53 12.02 8.57 17.84
C MET A 53 12.61 9.95 17.58
N ALA A 54 13.53 10.41 18.46
CA ALA A 54 14.17 11.72 18.34
C ALA A 54 15.02 11.83 17.06
N ALA A 55 15.75 10.78 16.68
CA ALA A 55 16.51 10.74 15.43
C ALA A 55 15.60 10.84 14.20
N THR A 56 14.49 10.10 14.21
CA THR A 56 13.51 10.14 13.12
C THR A 56 12.85 11.52 13.04
N LEU A 57 12.49 12.13 14.15
CA LEU A 57 11.89 13.47 14.17
C LEU A 57 12.86 14.54 13.64
N ARG A 58 14.16 14.48 14.00
CA ARG A 58 15.17 15.37 13.42
C ARG A 58 15.25 15.22 11.90
N ALA A 59 15.21 13.99 11.39
CA ALA A 59 15.20 13.73 9.94
C ALA A 59 13.94 14.34 9.29
N LEU A 60 12.75 14.16 9.90
CA LEU A 60 11.50 14.71 9.39
C LEU A 60 11.49 16.24 9.37
N LYS A 61 12.04 16.91 10.40
CA LYS A 61 12.21 18.37 10.42
C LYS A 61 13.17 18.86 9.31
N ARG A 62 14.23 18.10 9.00
CA ARG A 62 15.09 18.40 7.86
C ARG A 62 14.34 18.24 6.54
N PHE A 63 13.55 17.17 6.38
CA PHE A 63 12.71 16.94 5.20
C PHE A 63 11.66 18.03 5.04
N GLN A 64 11.09 18.54 6.13
CA GLN A 64 10.11 19.62 6.11
C GLN A 64 10.70 20.89 5.48
N ARG A 65 11.93 21.25 5.82
CA ARG A 65 12.64 22.38 5.18
C ARG A 65 12.80 22.17 3.68
N SER A 66 13.15 20.95 3.26
CA SER A 66 13.26 20.60 1.83
C SER A 66 11.89 20.66 1.12
N VAL A 67 10.83 20.17 1.75
CA VAL A 67 9.46 20.25 1.23
C VAL A 67 9.03 21.69 1.02
N GLN A 68 9.28 22.57 2.00
CA GLN A 68 8.97 23.99 1.93
C GLN A 68 9.76 24.70 0.81
N SER A 69 11.07 24.45 0.71
CA SER A 69 11.93 25.08 -0.30
C SER A 69 11.59 24.70 -1.75
N HIS A 70 10.94 23.55 -1.95
CA HIS A 70 10.51 23.10 -3.29
C HIS A 70 9.06 23.46 -3.62
N GLY A 71 8.32 24.14 -2.73
CA GLY A 71 6.93 24.52 -2.95
C GLY A 71 6.04 23.31 -3.21
N VAL A 72 6.09 22.31 -2.31
CA VAL A 72 5.32 21.07 -2.47
C VAL A 72 3.84 21.33 -2.21
N ASP A 73 2.98 20.97 -3.16
CA ASP A 73 1.52 21.13 -3.07
C ASP A 73 0.85 20.02 -2.26
N ARG A 74 1.34 18.79 -2.36
CA ARG A 74 0.80 17.63 -1.63
C ARG A 74 1.94 16.75 -1.11
N ILE A 75 1.76 16.28 0.12
CA ILE A 75 2.69 15.37 0.79
C ILE A 75 1.95 14.14 1.29
N ARG A 76 2.59 12.97 1.18
CA ARG A 76 2.16 11.74 1.83
C ARG A 76 3.29 11.16 2.65
N VAL A 77 3.04 10.94 3.94
CA VAL A 77 4.00 10.40 4.91
C VAL A 77 3.51 9.02 5.31
N VAL A 78 4.25 7.99 4.94
CA VAL A 78 3.90 6.60 5.28
C VAL A 78 4.94 6.00 6.20
N ALA A 79 4.49 5.09 7.06
CA ALA A 79 5.34 4.32 7.95
C ALA A 79 5.00 2.83 7.82
N THR A 80 6.01 1.98 7.98
CA THR A 80 5.92 0.56 7.67
C THR A 80 6.13 -0.33 8.91
N ALA A 81 6.79 -1.47 8.79
CA ALA A 81 6.83 -2.56 9.75
C ALA A 81 7.15 -2.14 11.21
N ALA A 82 8.15 -1.28 11.45
CA ALA A 82 8.46 -0.87 12.83
C ALA A 82 7.28 -0.17 13.51
N MET A 83 6.60 0.71 12.78
CA MET A 83 5.42 1.41 13.30
C MET A 83 4.18 0.50 13.41
N ARG A 84 4.07 -0.51 12.56
CA ARG A 84 3.00 -1.52 12.68
C ARG A 84 3.10 -2.34 13.95
N ASP A 85 4.33 -2.71 14.31
CA ASP A 85 4.59 -3.67 15.39
C ASP A 85 4.79 -2.98 16.75
N ALA A 86 5.09 -1.68 16.76
CA ALA A 86 5.37 -0.96 17.98
C ALA A 86 4.11 -0.61 18.79
N ARG A 87 4.10 -0.97 20.08
CA ARG A 87 3.01 -0.64 21.02
C ARG A 87 2.88 0.85 21.32
N ASN A 88 3.97 1.61 21.18
CA ASN A 88 4.00 3.07 21.38
C ASN A 88 3.92 3.89 20.09
N SER A 89 3.52 3.27 18.97
CA SER A 89 3.41 3.93 17.66
C SER A 89 2.44 5.12 17.66
N ALA A 90 1.31 5.01 18.37
CA ALA A 90 0.32 6.10 18.46
C ALA A 90 0.89 7.37 19.13
N ALA A 91 1.70 7.21 20.18
CA ALA A 91 2.36 8.34 20.84
C ALA A 91 3.36 9.01 19.90
N PHE A 92 4.13 8.22 19.14
CA PHE A 92 5.07 8.76 18.18
C PHE A 92 4.37 9.45 16.99
N GLN A 93 3.25 8.90 16.48
CA GLN A 93 2.42 9.58 15.47
C GLN A 93 1.93 10.95 15.97
N ALA A 94 1.43 11.02 17.22
CA ALA A 94 0.97 12.26 17.81
C ALA A 94 2.11 13.28 17.93
N TRP A 95 3.29 12.86 18.33
CA TRP A 95 4.46 13.71 18.44
C TRP A 95 4.91 14.24 17.07
N VAL A 96 4.99 13.37 16.03
CA VAL A 96 5.32 13.82 14.67
C VAL A 96 4.31 14.83 14.17
N LYS A 97 2.99 14.61 14.40
CA LYS A 97 1.94 15.56 14.01
C LYS A 97 2.08 16.91 14.71
N ALA A 98 2.36 16.91 16.01
CA ALA A 98 2.55 18.14 16.78
C ALA A 98 3.74 18.97 16.27
N GLU A 99 4.85 18.30 15.91
CA GLU A 99 6.10 18.95 15.54
C GLU A 99 6.22 19.34 14.06
N THR A 100 5.51 18.63 13.17
CA THR A 100 5.62 18.84 11.72
C THR A 100 4.30 19.23 11.06
N GLY A 101 3.17 19.09 11.74
CA GLY A 101 1.84 19.21 11.15
C GLY A 101 1.42 18.02 10.25
N TRP A 102 2.30 17.04 10.02
CA TRP A 102 2.06 15.95 9.10
C TRP A 102 1.30 14.78 9.74
N ASN A 103 0.33 14.26 9.02
CA ASN A 103 -0.32 13.02 9.38
C ASN A 103 0.50 11.85 8.83
N MET A 104 1.03 11.00 9.72
CA MET A 104 1.74 9.78 9.36
C MET A 104 0.72 8.64 9.19
N GLU A 105 0.72 8.01 8.04
CA GLU A 105 -0.11 6.85 7.73
C GLU A 105 0.69 5.56 7.94
N ILE A 106 0.24 4.66 8.83
CA ILE A 106 0.83 3.33 8.98
C ILE A 106 0.16 2.42 7.96
N ILE A 107 0.92 1.98 6.95
CA ILE A 107 0.41 1.11 5.90
C ILE A 107 0.67 -0.37 6.22
N SER A 108 -0.22 -1.25 5.75
CA SER A 108 -0.02 -2.71 5.84
C SER A 108 1.10 -3.18 4.92
N GLY A 109 1.62 -4.39 5.16
CA GLY A 109 2.61 -4.99 4.27
C GLY A 109 2.08 -5.28 2.88
N LEU A 110 0.78 -5.57 2.73
CA LEU A 110 0.17 -5.79 1.43
C LEU A 110 0.01 -4.48 0.66
N GLU A 111 -0.36 -3.38 1.33
CA GLU A 111 -0.39 -2.05 0.71
C GLU A 111 1.02 -1.56 0.36
N GLU A 112 2.02 -1.87 1.20
CA GLU A 112 3.44 -1.63 0.90
C GLU A 112 3.85 -2.35 -0.39
N GLY A 113 3.56 -3.67 -0.51
CA GLY A 113 3.83 -4.46 -1.72
C GLY A 113 3.09 -3.91 -2.96
N ARG A 114 1.83 -3.47 -2.81
CA ARG A 114 1.07 -2.85 -3.90
C ARG A 114 1.68 -1.55 -4.39
N LEU A 115 2.08 -0.67 -3.47
CA LEU A 115 2.72 0.59 -3.83
C LEU A 115 4.07 0.37 -4.51
N ILE A 116 4.87 -0.58 -4.01
CA ILE A 116 6.13 -0.98 -4.67
C ILE A 116 5.86 -1.50 -6.07
N HIS A 117 4.86 -2.38 -6.24
CA HIS A 117 4.44 -2.87 -7.54
C HIS A 117 4.09 -1.73 -8.50
N LEU A 118 3.27 -0.77 -8.07
CA LEU A 118 2.89 0.40 -8.88
C LEU A 118 4.12 1.22 -9.30
N GLY A 119 5.04 1.47 -8.37
CA GLY A 119 6.27 2.23 -8.63
C GLY A 119 7.21 1.55 -9.61
N VAL A 120 7.37 0.23 -9.49
CA VAL A 120 8.29 -0.55 -10.31
C VAL A 120 7.69 -0.84 -11.70
N THR A 121 6.48 -1.40 -11.77
CA THR A 121 5.89 -1.82 -13.06
C THR A 121 5.50 -0.67 -13.96
N GLY A 122 5.31 0.52 -13.39
CA GLY A 122 5.02 1.75 -14.15
C GLY A 122 6.20 2.23 -14.98
N ALA A 123 7.43 2.01 -14.52
CA ALA A 123 8.63 2.62 -15.09
C ALA A 123 9.75 1.62 -15.48
N GLU A 124 9.79 0.43 -14.87
CA GLU A 124 10.85 -0.55 -15.11
C GLU A 124 10.70 -1.26 -16.46
N PRO A 125 11.72 -1.23 -17.33
CA PRO A 125 11.67 -1.93 -18.61
C PRO A 125 11.53 -3.45 -18.42
N GLY A 126 10.63 -4.07 -19.21
CA GLY A 126 10.38 -5.52 -19.17
C GLY A 126 9.42 -5.97 -18.06
N ALA A 127 8.99 -5.10 -17.16
CA ALA A 127 8.03 -5.45 -16.11
C ALA A 127 6.57 -5.62 -16.60
N GLY A 128 6.34 -5.60 -17.91
CA GLY A 128 5.01 -5.81 -18.51
C GLY A 128 4.55 -7.25 -18.61
N GLY A 129 5.46 -8.23 -18.44
CA GLY A 129 5.16 -9.67 -18.49
C GLY A 129 4.87 -10.25 -17.11
N ARG A 130 5.32 -11.52 -16.92
CA ARG A 130 5.27 -12.18 -15.61
C ARG A 130 6.50 -11.79 -14.79
N VAL A 131 6.28 -11.17 -13.64
CA VAL A 131 7.31 -10.59 -12.78
C VAL A 131 7.12 -11.04 -11.34
N LEU A 132 8.22 -11.40 -10.68
CA LEU A 132 8.26 -11.56 -9.23
C LEU A 132 9.04 -10.37 -8.63
N LEU A 133 8.35 -9.54 -7.86
CA LEU A 133 8.97 -8.43 -7.14
C LEU A 133 9.35 -8.87 -5.73
N LEU A 134 10.56 -8.53 -5.31
CA LEU A 134 11.10 -8.80 -3.99
C LEU A 134 11.53 -7.47 -3.37
N ASP A 135 10.88 -7.06 -2.28
CA ASP A 135 11.32 -5.92 -1.47
C ASP A 135 11.68 -6.36 -0.08
N LEU A 136 12.97 -6.38 0.22
CA LEU A 136 13.47 -6.72 1.55
C LEU A 136 13.78 -5.44 2.31
N GLY A 137 12.86 -5.05 3.16
CA GLY A 137 12.99 -3.92 4.08
C GLY A 137 13.76 -4.24 5.36
N GLY A 138 13.65 -3.33 6.33
CA GLY A 138 14.23 -3.55 7.67
C GLY A 138 13.41 -4.49 8.54
N GLY A 139 12.08 -4.42 8.48
CA GLY A 139 11.17 -5.20 9.34
C GLY A 139 10.40 -6.29 8.64
N SER A 140 10.19 -6.20 7.33
CA SER A 140 9.43 -7.15 6.51
C SER A 140 10.08 -7.41 5.17
N CYS A 141 9.59 -8.41 4.45
CA CYS A 141 9.91 -8.72 3.07
C CYS A 141 8.61 -8.94 2.29
N GLU A 142 8.36 -8.08 1.31
CA GLU A 142 7.21 -8.17 0.41
C GLU A 142 7.60 -8.98 -0.83
N VAL A 143 6.78 -10.00 -1.13
CA VAL A 143 6.91 -10.83 -2.33
C VAL A 143 5.63 -10.69 -3.12
N THR A 144 5.72 -10.11 -4.33
CA THR A 144 4.57 -9.83 -5.18
C THR A 144 4.73 -10.48 -6.54
N LEU A 145 3.79 -11.35 -6.90
CA LEU A 145 3.67 -11.92 -8.24
C LEU A 145 2.75 -11.04 -9.08
N SER A 146 3.26 -10.58 -10.21
CA SER A 146 2.55 -9.73 -11.18
C SER A 146 2.52 -10.37 -12.56
N GLU A 147 1.40 -10.21 -13.27
CA GLU A 147 1.26 -10.57 -14.69
C GLU A 147 0.57 -9.43 -15.42
N HIS A 148 1.12 -9.02 -16.54
CA HIS A 148 0.58 -7.94 -17.36
C HIS A 148 0.30 -6.68 -16.55
N LYS A 149 1.22 -6.35 -15.62
CA LYS A 149 1.14 -5.24 -14.65
C LYS A 149 -0.03 -5.34 -13.65
N ARG A 150 -0.61 -6.51 -13.47
CA ARG A 150 -1.66 -6.76 -12.47
C ARG A 150 -1.12 -7.67 -11.38
N ILE A 151 -1.34 -7.29 -10.13
CA ILE A 151 -1.00 -8.14 -8.99
C ILE A 151 -1.86 -9.40 -9.05
N LYS A 152 -1.21 -10.56 -9.08
CA LYS A 152 -1.86 -11.86 -8.92
C LYS A 152 -1.91 -12.26 -7.46
N GLU A 153 -0.80 -12.07 -6.77
CA GLU A 153 -0.68 -12.40 -5.36
C GLU A 153 0.41 -11.53 -4.71
N THR A 154 0.19 -11.16 -3.47
CA THR A 154 1.17 -10.46 -2.63
C THR A 154 1.18 -11.07 -1.24
N VAL A 155 2.37 -11.27 -0.69
CA VAL A 155 2.57 -11.65 0.70
C VAL A 155 3.59 -10.71 1.34
N SER A 156 3.38 -10.40 2.61
CA SER A 156 4.37 -9.72 3.45
C SER A 156 4.82 -10.69 4.52
N LEU A 157 6.12 -10.92 4.60
CA LEU A 157 6.76 -11.88 5.49
C LEU A 157 7.54 -11.12 6.57
N PRO A 158 7.56 -11.58 7.84
CA PRO A 158 8.33 -10.95 8.92
C PRO A 158 9.83 -11.28 8.81
N LEU A 159 10.40 -11.08 7.62
CA LEU A 159 11.78 -11.44 7.28
C LEU A 159 12.68 -10.23 7.01
N GLY A 160 12.40 -9.08 7.64
CA GLY A 160 13.20 -7.87 7.47
C GLY A 160 14.62 -8.00 8.02
N ALA A 161 15.57 -7.34 7.35
CA ALA A 161 17.00 -7.46 7.69
C ALA A 161 17.34 -6.96 9.11
N VAL A 162 16.71 -5.88 9.60
CA VAL A 162 16.88 -5.38 10.98
C VAL A 162 16.28 -6.37 11.96
N ARG A 163 15.02 -6.80 11.73
CA ARG A 163 14.31 -7.77 12.58
C ARG A 163 15.14 -9.03 12.82
N LEU A 164 15.64 -9.62 11.73
CA LEU A 164 16.39 -10.87 11.83
C LEU A 164 17.77 -10.69 12.49
N THR A 165 18.42 -9.56 12.23
CA THR A 165 19.70 -9.24 12.88
C THR A 165 19.53 -9.15 14.39
N GLU A 166 18.54 -8.43 14.87
CA GLU A 166 18.27 -8.28 16.32
C GLU A 166 17.88 -9.59 16.99
N GLN A 167 17.03 -10.37 16.34
CA GLN A 167 16.54 -11.61 16.95
C GLN A 167 17.57 -12.75 16.97
N PHE A 168 18.52 -12.77 16.04
CA PHE A 168 19.39 -13.93 15.85
C PHE A 168 20.88 -13.66 15.78
N LEU A 169 21.31 -12.43 15.52
CA LEU A 169 22.70 -12.09 15.23
C LEU A 169 23.23 -11.03 16.20
N SER A 170 23.12 -11.31 17.50
CA SER A 170 23.55 -10.41 18.59
C SER A 170 25.06 -10.21 18.68
N ASP A 171 25.84 -11.18 18.18
CA ASP A 171 27.31 -11.16 18.27
C ASP A 171 27.96 -10.95 16.90
N ASP A 172 29.22 -10.51 16.91
CA ASP A 172 30.02 -10.27 15.73
C ASP A 172 31.39 -10.97 15.81
N PRO A 173 31.71 -11.87 14.88
CA PRO A 173 30.93 -12.36 13.74
C PRO A 173 29.64 -13.09 14.11
N ALA A 174 28.70 -13.18 13.15
CA ALA A 174 27.40 -13.80 13.32
C ALA A 174 27.50 -15.22 13.97
N PRO A 175 26.79 -15.49 15.08
CA PRO A 175 26.90 -16.75 15.81
C PRO A 175 26.31 -17.90 14.99
N ARG A 176 26.97 -19.08 15.00
CA ARG A 176 26.55 -20.23 14.18
C ARG A 176 25.15 -20.74 14.51
N ASP A 177 24.80 -20.82 15.76
CA ASP A 177 23.48 -21.25 16.24
C ASP A 177 22.39 -20.22 15.89
N GLY A 178 22.70 -18.93 15.96
CA GLY A 178 21.83 -17.84 15.52
C GLY A 178 21.54 -17.93 14.02
N LEU A 179 22.56 -18.17 13.20
CA LEU A 179 22.38 -18.38 11.75
C LEU A 179 21.49 -19.60 11.45
N VAL A 180 21.64 -20.70 12.20
CA VAL A 180 20.81 -21.90 12.02
C VAL A 180 19.35 -21.59 12.37
N ARG A 181 19.08 -20.98 13.51
CA ARG A 181 17.73 -20.60 13.93
C ARG A 181 17.09 -19.61 12.96
N MET A 182 17.85 -18.62 12.49
CA MET A 182 17.39 -17.65 11.50
C MET A 182 16.98 -18.34 10.19
N ARG A 183 17.80 -19.23 9.63
CA ARG A 183 17.47 -20.01 8.43
C ARG A 183 16.22 -20.88 8.61
N GLN A 184 16.04 -21.48 9.78
CA GLN A 184 14.82 -22.25 10.09
C GLN A 184 13.57 -21.37 10.06
N LEU A 185 13.65 -20.15 10.63
CA LEU A 185 12.56 -19.17 10.54
C LEU A 185 12.28 -18.78 9.10
N ILE A 186 13.31 -18.42 8.32
CA ILE A 186 13.18 -18.05 6.92
C ILE A 186 12.49 -19.18 6.14
N ALA A 187 12.97 -20.41 6.25
CA ALA A 187 12.39 -21.57 5.58
C ALA A 187 10.91 -21.81 5.97
N ARG A 188 10.56 -21.59 7.24
CA ARG A 188 9.17 -21.69 7.73
C ARG A 188 8.27 -20.66 7.07
N GLU A 189 8.68 -19.40 7.02
CA GLU A 189 7.90 -18.33 6.42
C GLU A 189 7.80 -18.49 4.89
N LEU A 190 8.86 -18.94 4.23
CA LEU A 190 8.85 -19.23 2.79
C LEU A 190 7.90 -20.39 2.44
N ARG A 191 7.78 -21.43 3.27
CA ARG A 191 6.76 -22.48 3.06
C ARG A 191 5.33 -21.91 3.10
N ARG A 192 5.07 -20.87 3.89
CA ARG A 192 3.76 -20.17 3.88
C ARG A 192 3.57 -19.37 2.60
N ALA A 193 4.62 -18.69 2.13
CA ALA A 193 4.58 -17.95 0.89
C ALA A 193 4.33 -18.86 -0.32
N HIS A 194 4.94 -20.04 -0.38
CA HIS A 194 4.76 -21.02 -1.46
C HIS A 194 3.32 -21.47 -1.67
N ARG A 195 2.48 -21.50 -0.62
CA ARG A 195 1.06 -21.85 -0.76
C ARG A 195 0.28 -20.83 -1.57
N ARG A 196 0.75 -19.59 -1.62
CA ARG A 196 0.08 -18.47 -2.27
C ARG A 196 0.77 -18.04 -3.55
N ILE A 197 2.11 -18.02 -3.54
CA ILE A 197 2.91 -17.52 -4.66
C ILE A 197 3.52 -18.70 -5.40
N GLN A 198 3.10 -18.86 -6.66
CA GLN A 198 3.66 -19.84 -7.59
C GLN A 198 4.21 -19.10 -8.81
N PRO A 199 5.52 -18.75 -8.82
CA PRO A 199 6.10 -17.92 -9.88
C PRO A 199 6.04 -18.55 -11.27
N GLY A 200 5.95 -19.89 -11.36
CA GLY A 200 5.99 -20.61 -12.64
C GLY A 200 7.38 -20.59 -13.28
N ARG A 201 7.45 -20.89 -14.59
CA ARG A 201 8.73 -20.93 -15.31
C ARG A 201 9.25 -19.52 -15.61
N ALA A 202 10.50 -19.26 -15.20
CA ALA A 202 11.33 -18.12 -15.59
C ALA A 202 10.65 -16.72 -15.51
N PRO A 203 10.06 -16.31 -14.37
CA PRO A 203 9.62 -14.93 -14.23
C PRO A 203 10.83 -14.00 -14.25
N LEU A 204 10.63 -12.76 -14.71
CA LEU A 204 11.58 -11.69 -14.43
C LEU A 204 11.55 -11.40 -12.93
N VAL A 205 12.67 -11.61 -12.24
CA VAL A 205 12.78 -11.30 -10.81
C VAL A 205 13.39 -9.92 -10.66
N ILE A 206 12.64 -9.00 -10.05
CA ILE A 206 13.10 -7.64 -9.75
C ILE A 206 13.17 -7.49 -8.23
N ALA A 207 14.35 -7.11 -7.73
CA ALA A 207 14.56 -6.83 -6.32
C ALA A 207 14.77 -5.33 -6.10
N THR A 208 14.12 -4.80 -5.08
CA THR A 208 14.18 -3.40 -4.67
C THR A 208 14.87 -3.26 -3.33
N SER A 209 14.92 -2.06 -2.78
CA SER A 209 15.49 -1.73 -1.47
C SER A 209 17.01 -1.73 -1.37
N GLY A 210 17.48 -1.40 -0.17
CA GLY A 210 18.91 -1.17 0.03
C GLY A 210 19.75 -2.44 0.16
N THR A 211 19.15 -3.58 0.54
CA THR A 211 19.86 -4.87 0.57
C THR A 211 20.13 -5.36 -0.83
N ALA A 212 19.12 -5.32 -1.72
CA ALA A 212 19.29 -5.67 -3.14
C ALA A 212 20.34 -4.76 -3.82
N ALA A 213 20.29 -3.45 -3.54
CA ALA A 213 21.28 -2.50 -4.04
C ALA A 213 22.72 -2.88 -3.62
N ALA A 214 22.91 -3.20 -2.33
CA ALA A 214 24.23 -3.56 -1.79
C ALA A 214 24.75 -4.88 -2.39
N LEU A 215 23.90 -5.91 -2.49
CA LEU A 215 24.27 -7.18 -3.11
C LEU A 215 24.60 -7.04 -4.59
N SER A 216 23.82 -6.23 -5.33
CA SER A 216 24.07 -5.93 -6.73
C SER A 216 25.39 -5.18 -6.94
N ALA A 217 25.66 -4.16 -6.11
CA ALA A 217 26.89 -3.40 -6.16
C ALA A 217 28.12 -4.26 -5.82
N ALA A 218 28.03 -5.09 -4.77
CA ALA A 218 29.11 -5.99 -4.38
C ALA A 218 29.41 -7.05 -5.47
N TYR A 219 28.37 -7.58 -6.10
CA TYR A 219 28.51 -8.50 -7.24
C TYR A 219 29.21 -7.81 -8.43
N ALA A 220 28.77 -6.63 -8.83
CA ALA A 220 29.33 -5.88 -9.95
C ALA A 220 30.83 -5.54 -9.75
N GLN A 221 31.22 -5.19 -8.53
CA GLN A 221 32.62 -4.88 -8.21
C GLN A 221 33.50 -6.14 -8.13
N GLY A 222 32.97 -7.24 -7.58
CA GLY A 222 33.66 -8.53 -7.56
C GLY A 222 33.97 -9.05 -8.96
N THR A 223 33.11 -8.75 -9.94
CA THR A 223 33.32 -9.15 -11.35
C THR A 223 34.30 -8.22 -12.10
N LYS A 224 34.37 -6.93 -11.76
CA LYS A 224 35.34 -5.99 -12.35
C LYS A 224 36.79 -6.31 -11.92
N ASN A 225 36.98 -6.68 -10.66
CA ASN A 225 38.31 -7.04 -10.13
C ASN A 225 38.80 -8.42 -10.59
N GLY A 226 37.95 -9.21 -11.25
CA GLY A 226 38.27 -10.52 -11.80
C GLY A 226 38.73 -10.52 -13.27
N LYS A 227 39.04 -9.37 -13.91
CA LYS A 227 39.66 -9.37 -15.24
C LYS A 227 41.09 -9.87 -15.14
N PRO A 228 41.54 -10.82 -16.01
CA PRO A 228 42.88 -11.37 -15.97
C PRO A 228 43.88 -10.37 -16.56
N GLY A 229 44.63 -9.73 -15.67
CA GLY A 229 45.70 -8.79 -16.07
C GLY A 229 46.56 -8.38 -14.90
N ALA A 230 47.09 -9.33 -14.11
CA ALA A 230 48.33 -9.20 -13.33
C ALA A 230 48.73 -10.57 -12.77
N LYS A 231 49.86 -11.07 -13.25
CA LYS A 231 50.47 -12.32 -12.77
C LYS A 231 50.88 -12.15 -11.30
N LYS A 232 50.39 -13.05 -10.41
CA LYS A 232 51.25 -13.79 -9.46
C LYS A 232 50.46 -14.92 -8.81
N ALA A 233 51.15 -16.03 -8.65
CA ALA A 233 50.71 -17.37 -8.33
C ALA A 233 50.02 -17.54 -7.00
N GLY A 234 48.92 -18.29 -6.98
CA GLY A 234 48.30 -18.96 -5.87
C GLY A 234 47.22 -19.85 -6.42
N LYS A 235 47.32 -21.18 -6.23
CA LYS A 235 46.41 -22.20 -6.74
C LYS A 235 44.96 -21.87 -6.34
N SER A 236 44.22 -21.25 -7.27
CA SER A 236 42.78 -21.05 -7.18
C SER A 236 42.08 -22.16 -7.94
N LEU A 237 41.17 -22.86 -7.29
CA LEU A 237 40.23 -23.81 -7.86
C LEU A 237 39.64 -23.22 -9.16
N ALA A 238 39.94 -23.85 -10.30
CA ALA A 238 39.47 -23.41 -11.60
C ALA A 238 37.94 -23.47 -11.65
N LYS A 239 37.27 -22.35 -11.83
CA LYS A 239 35.85 -22.29 -12.21
C LYS A 239 35.67 -23.02 -13.53
N SER A 240 34.65 -23.90 -13.63
CA SER A 240 34.31 -24.59 -14.88
C SER A 240 33.98 -23.59 -16.00
N GLY A 241 34.18 -23.96 -17.26
CA GLY A 241 33.92 -23.06 -18.39
C GLY A 241 32.44 -22.62 -18.49
N SER A 242 31.52 -23.46 -18.04
CA SER A 242 30.08 -23.17 -17.96
C SER A 242 29.74 -22.03 -16.98
N ASP A 243 30.38 -22.02 -15.81
CA ASP A 243 30.17 -20.98 -14.78
C ASP A 243 30.58 -19.57 -15.24
N ARG A 244 31.65 -19.50 -16.06
CA ARG A 244 32.13 -18.22 -16.64
C ARG A 244 31.20 -17.68 -17.73
N ALA A 245 30.60 -18.57 -18.53
CA ALA A 245 29.67 -18.18 -19.59
C ALA A 245 28.35 -17.67 -19.01
N GLU A 246 27.82 -18.33 -17.97
CA GLU A 246 26.61 -17.88 -17.27
C GLU A 246 26.82 -16.57 -16.52
N ASP A 247 27.96 -16.36 -15.86
CA ASP A 247 28.27 -15.07 -15.20
C ASP A 247 28.35 -13.91 -16.22
N ARG A 248 28.90 -14.14 -17.42
CA ARG A 248 28.93 -13.14 -18.51
C ARG A 248 27.53 -12.80 -19.02
N SER A 249 26.69 -13.81 -19.25
CA SER A 249 25.31 -13.62 -19.69
C SER A 249 24.48 -12.85 -18.64
N ALA A 250 24.65 -13.18 -17.35
CA ALA A 250 23.98 -12.49 -16.25
C ALA A 250 24.40 -11.02 -16.13
N ILE A 251 25.69 -10.70 -16.30
CA ILE A 251 26.20 -9.33 -16.28
C ILE A 251 25.60 -8.51 -17.42
N LEU A 252 25.52 -9.08 -18.63
CA LEU A 252 24.90 -8.42 -19.78
C LEU A 252 23.40 -8.16 -19.57
N ALA A 253 22.71 -9.06 -18.82
CA ALA A 253 21.32 -8.91 -18.44
C ALA A 253 21.08 -8.01 -17.21
N GLY A 254 22.16 -7.50 -16.55
CA GLY A 254 22.07 -6.74 -15.30
C GLY A 254 21.56 -7.57 -14.10
N MET A 255 21.68 -8.89 -14.15
CA MET A 255 21.17 -9.83 -13.15
C MET A 255 22.27 -10.27 -12.17
N VAL A 256 21.93 -10.38 -10.89
CA VAL A 256 22.75 -10.99 -9.84
C VAL A 256 22.36 -12.47 -9.74
N PRO A 257 23.26 -13.43 -10.11
CA PRO A 257 22.91 -14.86 -10.08
C PRO A 257 22.71 -15.37 -8.66
N ALA A 258 21.75 -16.31 -8.48
CA ALA A 258 21.44 -16.92 -7.17
C ALA A 258 22.67 -17.55 -6.51
N ARG A 259 23.50 -18.27 -7.29
CA ARG A 259 24.75 -18.86 -6.79
C ARG A 259 25.72 -17.80 -6.23
N SER A 260 25.77 -16.60 -6.84
CA SER A 260 26.62 -15.51 -6.39
C SER A 260 26.09 -14.89 -5.10
N VAL A 261 24.78 -14.77 -4.96
CA VAL A 261 24.13 -14.33 -3.71
C VAL A 261 24.44 -15.30 -2.58
N ARG A 262 24.27 -16.62 -2.80
CA ARG A 262 24.58 -17.65 -1.81
C ARG A 262 26.05 -17.60 -1.39
N LYS A 263 26.97 -17.50 -2.34
CA LYS A 263 28.41 -17.41 -2.05
C LYS A 263 28.74 -16.15 -1.22
N LEU A 264 28.11 -15.02 -1.57
CA LEU A 264 28.31 -13.77 -0.85
C LEU A 264 27.72 -13.83 0.57
N ALA A 265 26.53 -14.39 0.77
CA ALA A 265 25.91 -14.58 2.08
C ALA A 265 26.81 -15.42 2.99
N GLY A 266 27.27 -16.60 2.51
CA GLY A 266 28.19 -17.44 3.29
C GLY A 266 29.55 -16.81 3.59
N LYS A 267 30.03 -15.86 2.76
CA LYS A 267 31.23 -15.09 3.02
C LYS A 267 30.98 -14.01 4.09
N LEU A 268 29.91 -13.26 3.95
CA LEU A 268 29.55 -12.15 4.86
C LEU A 268 29.26 -12.66 6.30
N ALA A 269 28.64 -13.83 6.44
CA ALA A 269 28.34 -14.45 7.73
C ALA A 269 29.62 -14.78 8.56
N LYS A 270 30.76 -14.94 7.91
CA LYS A 270 32.04 -15.23 8.56
C LYS A 270 32.90 -13.99 8.85
N MET A 271 32.49 -12.84 8.36
CA MET A 271 33.21 -11.57 8.49
C MET A 271 32.78 -10.82 9.75
N SER A 272 33.72 -10.14 10.41
CA SER A 272 33.41 -9.14 11.41
C SER A 272 32.79 -7.88 10.79
N LEU A 273 32.18 -7.02 11.60
CA LEU A 273 31.56 -5.77 11.16
C LEU A 273 32.53 -4.89 10.36
N PRO A 274 33.76 -4.61 10.83
CA PRO A 274 34.73 -3.82 10.03
C PRO A 274 35.08 -4.47 8.70
N GLN A 275 35.18 -5.80 8.66
CA GLN A 275 35.43 -6.52 7.41
C GLN A 275 34.26 -6.39 6.41
N ARG A 276 33.01 -6.40 6.91
CA ARG A 276 31.82 -6.19 6.08
C ARG A 276 31.73 -4.77 5.57
N GLU A 277 32.10 -3.79 6.40
CA GLU A 277 32.16 -2.37 6.01
C GLU A 277 33.15 -2.13 4.86
N ALA A 278 34.25 -2.85 4.85
CA ALA A 278 35.28 -2.77 3.82
C ALA A 278 34.88 -3.46 2.49
N VAL A 279 33.77 -4.23 2.47
CA VAL A 279 33.31 -4.87 1.22
C VAL A 279 32.77 -3.82 0.25
N PRO A 280 33.37 -3.68 -0.94
CA PRO A 280 32.90 -2.71 -1.93
C PRO A 280 31.43 -2.94 -2.30
N GLY A 281 30.62 -1.89 -2.20
CA GLY A 281 29.16 -1.94 -2.46
C GLY A 281 28.29 -2.16 -1.23
N ILE A 282 28.83 -2.59 -0.08
CA ILE A 282 28.11 -2.74 1.19
C ILE A 282 28.23 -1.47 2.04
N GLY A 283 29.45 -1.16 2.48
CA GLY A 283 29.76 0.01 3.29
C GLY A 283 29.11 0.04 4.68
N PRO A 284 29.45 1.04 5.52
CA PRO A 284 29.06 1.08 6.94
C PRO A 284 27.56 1.16 7.18
N ARG A 285 26.79 1.76 6.26
CA ARG A 285 25.34 1.91 6.41
C ARG A 285 24.56 0.60 6.34
N ARG A 286 25.17 -0.49 5.83
CA ARG A 286 24.53 -1.79 5.62
C ARG A 286 25.23 -2.96 6.28
N ALA A 287 26.51 -2.81 6.62
CA ALA A 287 27.36 -3.88 7.14
C ALA A 287 26.75 -4.63 8.33
N GLU A 288 26.03 -3.92 9.20
CA GLU A 288 25.38 -4.46 10.39
C GLU A 288 24.26 -5.47 10.05
N ILE A 289 23.41 -5.14 9.07
CA ILE A 289 22.22 -5.92 8.73
C ILE A 289 22.36 -6.76 7.46
N ILE A 290 23.51 -6.69 6.79
CA ILE A 290 23.66 -7.31 5.46
C ILE A 290 23.69 -8.83 5.52
N VAL A 291 24.17 -9.42 6.64
CA VAL A 291 24.20 -10.87 6.81
C VAL A 291 22.79 -11.45 6.73
N ALA A 292 21.88 -10.93 7.57
CA ALA A 292 20.50 -11.36 7.56
C ALA A 292 19.84 -11.13 6.19
N GLY A 293 20.05 -9.94 5.59
CA GLY A 293 19.49 -9.63 4.28
C GLY A 293 20.00 -10.52 3.15
N ALA A 294 21.28 -10.87 3.15
CA ALA A 294 21.86 -11.76 2.15
C ALA A 294 21.36 -13.21 2.29
N GLU A 295 21.19 -13.69 3.52
CA GLU A 295 20.60 -15.01 3.79
C GLU A 295 19.15 -15.08 3.31
N VAL A 296 18.32 -14.05 3.58
CA VAL A 296 16.94 -14.01 3.09
C VAL A 296 16.88 -14.07 1.57
N TYR A 297 17.69 -13.28 0.85
CA TYR A 297 17.74 -13.35 -0.61
C TYR A 297 18.23 -14.73 -1.09
N SER A 298 19.25 -15.31 -0.45
CA SER A 298 19.75 -16.64 -0.81
C SER A 298 18.65 -17.71 -0.70
N GLU A 299 17.95 -17.73 0.44
CA GLU A 299 16.87 -18.69 0.72
C GLU A 299 15.65 -18.48 -0.19
N ILE A 300 15.25 -17.24 -0.49
CA ILE A 300 14.16 -16.93 -1.42
C ILE A 300 14.50 -17.46 -2.82
N LEU A 301 15.70 -17.13 -3.33
CA LEU A 301 16.11 -17.54 -4.67
C LEU A 301 16.20 -19.07 -4.81
N GLU A 302 16.69 -19.76 -3.77
CA GLU A 302 16.77 -21.21 -3.73
C GLU A 302 15.39 -21.85 -3.62
N SER A 303 14.59 -21.42 -2.65
CA SER A 303 13.28 -21.96 -2.34
C SER A 303 12.31 -21.86 -3.52
N PHE A 304 12.33 -20.75 -4.27
CA PHE A 304 11.51 -20.56 -5.47
C PHE A 304 12.18 -21.03 -6.78
N GLY A 305 13.37 -21.63 -6.73
CA GLY A 305 14.09 -22.11 -7.90
C GLY A 305 14.48 -21.01 -8.90
N LEU A 306 14.77 -19.80 -8.42
CA LEU A 306 15.03 -18.63 -9.23
C LEU A 306 16.51 -18.54 -9.62
N LYS A 307 16.78 -18.15 -10.86
CA LYS A 307 18.16 -18.03 -11.39
C LYS A 307 18.94 -16.85 -10.79
N GLY A 308 18.24 -15.82 -10.30
CA GLY A 308 18.81 -14.61 -9.76
C GLY A 308 17.79 -13.47 -9.75
N PHE A 309 18.24 -12.24 -9.49
CA PHE A 309 17.41 -11.05 -9.53
C PHE A 309 18.08 -9.89 -10.26
N ARG A 310 17.28 -8.99 -10.82
CA ARG A 310 17.70 -7.68 -11.30
C ARG A 310 17.35 -6.63 -10.26
N TYR A 311 18.29 -5.76 -9.92
CA TYR A 311 18.03 -4.65 -9.01
C TYR A 311 17.31 -3.50 -9.73
N SER A 312 16.30 -2.94 -9.08
CA SER A 312 15.66 -1.68 -9.47
C SER A 312 15.81 -0.64 -8.35
N PRO A 313 16.18 0.62 -8.67
CA PRO A 313 16.22 1.71 -7.69
C PRO A 313 14.84 2.23 -7.32
N LEU A 314 13.81 1.84 -8.07
CA LEU A 314 12.41 2.19 -7.82
C LEU A 314 11.85 1.40 -6.63
N GLY A 315 10.82 1.93 -5.98
CA GLY A 315 10.23 1.26 -4.83
C GLY A 315 9.04 2.01 -4.25
N LEU A 316 8.85 1.92 -2.92
CA LEU A 316 7.69 2.43 -2.21
C LEU A 316 7.39 3.92 -2.50
N ARG A 317 8.41 4.80 -2.43
CA ARG A 317 8.23 6.23 -2.68
C ARG A 317 7.78 6.55 -4.10
N ASP A 318 8.27 5.77 -5.08
CA ASP A 318 7.87 5.91 -6.48
C ASP A 318 6.41 5.50 -6.67
N GLY A 319 5.97 4.46 -5.98
CA GLY A 319 4.58 4.04 -5.96
C GLY A 319 3.65 5.06 -5.30
N ILE A 320 4.06 5.65 -4.18
CA ILE A 320 3.30 6.71 -3.52
C ILE A 320 3.10 7.90 -4.47
N LEU A 321 4.18 8.35 -5.11
CA LEU A 321 4.12 9.46 -6.06
C LEU A 321 3.30 9.13 -7.31
N ALA A 322 3.41 7.89 -7.82
CA ALA A 322 2.61 7.43 -8.95
C ALA A 322 1.11 7.37 -8.62
N GLN A 323 0.77 6.94 -7.41
CA GLN A 323 -0.62 6.97 -6.92
C GLN A 323 -1.14 8.40 -6.80
N MET A 324 -0.36 9.32 -6.19
CA MET A 324 -0.75 10.73 -6.07
C MET A 324 -1.00 11.38 -7.44
N LEU A 325 -0.18 11.03 -8.43
CA LEU A 325 -0.38 11.46 -9.82
C LEU A 325 -1.66 10.86 -10.41
N ALA A 326 -1.88 9.56 -10.24
CA ALA A 326 -3.05 8.86 -10.76
C ALA A 326 -4.37 9.40 -10.14
N GLU A 327 -4.36 9.75 -8.86
CA GLU A 327 -5.51 10.35 -8.18
C GLU A 327 -5.85 11.76 -8.70
N GLN A 328 -4.85 12.55 -9.06
CA GLN A 328 -5.03 13.95 -9.42
C GLN A 328 -5.18 14.18 -10.94
N ASP A 329 -4.62 13.32 -11.76
CA ASP A 329 -4.55 13.49 -13.20
C ASP A 329 -5.19 12.32 -13.95
N ALA A 330 -6.45 12.49 -14.38
CA ALA A 330 -7.18 11.48 -15.14
C ALA A 330 -6.54 11.15 -16.51
N ARG A 331 -5.63 11.98 -17.01
CA ARG A 331 -4.86 11.74 -18.23
C ARG A 331 -3.57 10.97 -17.99
N ALA A 332 -3.14 10.82 -16.71
CA ALA A 332 -1.98 10.02 -16.38
C ALA A 332 -2.19 8.57 -16.81
N LYS A 333 -1.17 7.97 -17.42
CA LYS A 333 -1.22 6.59 -17.90
C LYS A 333 -1.63 5.59 -16.81
N ALA A 334 -1.19 5.83 -15.58
CA ALA A 334 -1.48 4.98 -14.43
C ALA A 334 -2.92 5.16 -13.88
N HIS A 335 -3.66 6.21 -14.25
CA HIS A 335 -4.97 6.50 -13.67
C HIS A 335 -5.98 5.36 -13.90
N ARG A 336 -6.12 4.90 -15.14
CA ARG A 336 -7.07 3.82 -15.48
C ARG A 336 -6.71 2.49 -14.82
N GLU A 337 -5.42 2.16 -14.78
CA GLU A 337 -4.92 0.94 -14.14
C GLU A 337 -5.18 1.01 -12.62
N PHE A 338 -4.90 2.15 -12.00
CA PHE A 338 -5.13 2.40 -10.58
C PHE A 338 -6.62 2.30 -10.19
N GLU A 339 -7.51 3.00 -10.91
CA GLU A 339 -8.95 2.96 -10.64
C GLU A 339 -9.55 1.57 -10.86
N HIS A 340 -9.05 0.83 -11.84
CA HIS A 340 -9.45 -0.56 -12.07
C HIS A 340 -9.02 -1.47 -10.91
N GLU A 341 -7.74 -1.43 -10.48
CA GLU A 341 -7.24 -2.23 -9.35
C GLU A 341 -7.99 -1.90 -8.05
N ARG A 342 -8.23 -0.62 -7.82
CA ARG A 342 -8.99 -0.12 -6.68
C ARG A 342 -10.40 -0.69 -6.65
N TRP A 343 -11.10 -0.67 -7.79
CA TRP A 343 -12.44 -1.22 -7.92
C TRP A 343 -12.47 -2.74 -7.78
N GLU A 344 -11.56 -3.46 -8.40
CA GLU A 344 -11.44 -4.92 -8.24
C GLU A 344 -11.19 -5.32 -6.78
N SER A 345 -10.46 -4.53 -6.01
CA SER A 345 -10.27 -4.75 -4.57
C SER A 345 -11.59 -4.61 -3.79
N VAL A 346 -12.43 -3.64 -4.14
CA VAL A 346 -13.79 -3.51 -3.57
C VAL A 346 -14.63 -4.73 -3.90
N LEU A 347 -14.66 -5.15 -5.17
CA LEU A 347 -15.42 -6.32 -5.62
C LEU A 347 -14.92 -7.62 -4.96
N SER A 348 -13.63 -7.80 -4.84
CA SER A 348 -13.01 -8.94 -4.15
C SER A 348 -13.42 -8.98 -2.68
N THR A 349 -13.43 -7.83 -2.00
CA THR A 349 -13.88 -7.71 -0.61
C THR A 349 -15.37 -8.02 -0.50
N ALA A 350 -16.21 -7.51 -1.38
CA ALA A 350 -17.64 -7.80 -1.42
C ALA A 350 -17.91 -9.32 -1.52
N ARG A 351 -17.28 -9.98 -2.49
CA ARG A 351 -17.40 -11.44 -2.70
C ARG A 351 -16.91 -12.24 -1.50
N ARG A 352 -15.77 -11.84 -0.89
CA ARG A 352 -15.21 -12.50 0.29
C ARG A 352 -16.18 -12.56 1.46
N TYR A 353 -17.01 -11.55 1.61
CA TYR A 353 -18.03 -11.47 2.67
C TYR A 353 -19.46 -11.74 2.15
N GLY A 354 -19.57 -12.57 1.11
CA GLY A 354 -20.84 -13.10 0.65
C GLY A 354 -21.76 -12.11 -0.05
N VAL A 355 -21.27 -10.93 -0.44
CA VAL A 355 -22.05 -9.98 -1.23
C VAL A 355 -21.90 -10.33 -2.71
N ASP A 356 -23.04 -10.56 -3.41
CA ASP A 356 -23.05 -10.65 -4.86
C ASP A 356 -22.97 -9.23 -5.46
N PRO A 357 -21.90 -8.90 -6.18
CA PRO A 357 -21.76 -7.58 -6.80
C PRO A 357 -22.89 -7.22 -7.74
N ARG A 358 -23.49 -8.19 -8.42
CA ARG A 358 -24.60 -7.96 -9.37
C ARG A 358 -25.85 -7.43 -8.64
N GLN A 359 -26.14 -7.95 -7.45
CA GLN A 359 -27.26 -7.50 -6.63
C GLN A 359 -26.99 -6.15 -5.94
N ALA A 360 -25.72 -5.82 -5.70
CA ALA A 360 -25.32 -4.54 -5.10
C ALA A 360 -25.22 -3.40 -6.13
N ASP A 361 -25.01 -3.72 -7.40
CA ASP A 361 -24.75 -2.75 -8.47
C ASP A 361 -25.88 -1.73 -8.73
N PRO A 362 -27.17 -2.07 -8.69
CA PRO A 362 -28.23 -1.08 -8.84
C PRO A 362 -28.16 0.05 -7.81
N VAL A 363 -27.89 -0.26 -6.53
CA VAL A 363 -27.71 0.77 -5.51
C VAL A 363 -26.47 1.62 -5.77
N ARG A 364 -25.37 1.01 -6.21
CA ARG A 364 -24.17 1.75 -6.62
C ARG A 364 -24.47 2.71 -7.78
N ALA A 365 -25.21 2.23 -8.79
CA ALA A 365 -25.59 3.04 -9.94
C ALA A 365 -26.43 4.26 -9.51
N HIS A 366 -27.47 4.07 -8.69
CA HIS A 366 -28.25 5.16 -8.13
C HIS A 366 -27.42 6.10 -7.25
N THR A 367 -26.49 5.57 -6.48
CA THR A 367 -25.59 6.38 -5.64
C THR A 367 -24.74 7.33 -6.47
N VAL A 368 -24.12 6.83 -7.56
CA VAL A 368 -23.31 7.62 -8.48
C VAL A 368 -24.16 8.62 -9.25
N GLN A 369 -25.36 8.21 -9.68
CA GLN A 369 -26.31 9.10 -10.35
C GLN A 369 -26.69 10.28 -9.47
N LEU A 370 -27.17 10.00 -8.23
CA LEU A 370 -27.57 11.04 -7.27
C LEU A 370 -26.38 11.96 -6.91
N PHE A 371 -25.19 11.41 -6.75
CA PHE A 371 -23.98 12.22 -6.52
C PHE A 371 -23.77 13.23 -7.65
N ARG A 372 -23.83 12.80 -8.90
CA ARG A 372 -23.58 13.68 -10.06
C ARG A 372 -24.69 14.70 -10.27
N GLU A 373 -25.95 14.29 -10.18
CA GLU A 373 -27.12 15.13 -10.45
C GLU A 373 -27.37 16.16 -9.32
N LEU A 374 -27.05 15.82 -8.06
CA LEU A 374 -27.23 16.70 -6.91
C LEU A 374 -25.93 17.45 -6.52
N LYS A 375 -24.93 17.49 -7.39
CA LYS A 375 -23.62 18.08 -7.11
C LYS A 375 -23.69 19.54 -6.62
N SER A 376 -24.58 20.35 -7.23
CA SER A 376 -24.78 21.75 -6.84
C SER A 376 -25.41 21.93 -5.45
N MET A 377 -25.97 20.86 -4.86
CA MET A 377 -26.63 20.89 -3.58
C MET A 377 -25.74 20.29 -2.47
N HIS A 378 -25.17 19.12 -2.70
CA HIS A 378 -24.43 18.41 -1.65
C HIS A 378 -23.02 18.96 -1.42
N GLU A 379 -22.41 19.65 -2.39
CA GLU A 379 -21.08 20.27 -2.27
C GLU A 379 -19.96 19.33 -1.78
N LEU A 380 -20.12 18.01 -1.96
CA LEU A 380 -19.08 17.04 -1.60
C LEU A 380 -17.89 17.14 -2.56
N PRO A 381 -16.66 16.94 -2.07
CA PRO A 381 -15.48 16.78 -2.92
C PRO A 381 -15.66 15.66 -3.94
N ALA A 382 -15.02 15.77 -5.10
CA ALA A 382 -15.19 14.84 -6.23
C ALA A 382 -14.83 13.38 -5.86
N GLU A 383 -13.84 13.18 -5.01
CA GLU A 383 -13.40 11.88 -4.51
C GLU A 383 -14.48 11.10 -3.75
N TYR A 384 -15.47 11.79 -3.19
CA TYR A 384 -16.61 11.14 -2.52
C TYR A 384 -17.44 10.28 -3.46
N GLU A 385 -17.45 10.52 -4.78
CA GLU A 385 -18.12 9.67 -5.75
C GLU A 385 -17.63 8.22 -5.65
N SER A 386 -16.33 8.02 -5.66
CA SER A 386 -15.72 6.69 -5.56
C SER A 386 -15.89 6.05 -4.18
N TRP A 387 -15.87 6.84 -3.12
CA TRP A 387 -16.08 6.35 -1.75
C TRP A 387 -17.54 5.94 -1.51
N LEU A 388 -18.48 6.69 -2.03
CA LEU A 388 -19.90 6.35 -2.02
C LEU A 388 -20.20 5.09 -2.84
N ALA A 389 -19.59 4.96 -4.02
CA ALA A 389 -19.71 3.75 -4.84
C ALA A 389 -19.18 2.52 -4.10
N ALA A 390 -18.05 2.63 -3.40
CA ALA A 390 -17.50 1.57 -2.57
C ALA A 390 -18.39 1.25 -1.36
N ALA A 391 -18.91 2.26 -0.67
CA ALA A 391 -19.83 2.09 0.46
C ALA A 391 -21.12 1.39 0.01
N ALA A 392 -21.67 1.75 -1.14
CA ALA A 392 -22.84 1.11 -1.73
C ALA A 392 -22.59 -0.37 -2.05
N MET A 393 -21.43 -0.71 -2.61
CA MET A 393 -21.05 -2.09 -2.94
C MET A 393 -20.85 -2.94 -1.67
N LEU A 394 -20.22 -2.37 -0.64
CA LEU A 394 -19.83 -3.08 0.57
C LEU A 394 -20.88 -3.06 1.69
N ARG A 395 -21.99 -2.34 1.54
CA ARG A 395 -23.00 -2.07 2.59
C ARG A 395 -23.54 -3.31 3.29
N ASP A 396 -23.60 -4.43 2.58
CA ASP A 396 -24.21 -5.68 3.08
C ASP A 396 -23.18 -6.71 3.59
N THR A 397 -21.87 -6.39 3.57
CA THR A 397 -20.79 -7.30 4.02
C THR A 397 -20.97 -7.77 5.47
N GLY A 398 -21.56 -6.95 6.33
CA GLY A 398 -21.83 -7.31 7.73
C GLY A 398 -22.87 -8.42 7.91
N LYS A 399 -23.71 -8.69 6.91
CA LYS A 399 -24.68 -9.81 6.92
C LYS A 399 -23.96 -11.16 6.97
N PHE A 400 -22.72 -11.23 6.52
CA PHE A 400 -21.87 -12.42 6.66
C PHE A 400 -21.70 -12.86 8.13
N ILE A 401 -21.71 -11.90 9.06
CA ILE A 401 -21.60 -12.18 10.50
C ILE A 401 -22.99 -12.36 11.11
N ASN A 402 -23.88 -11.38 10.92
CA ASN A 402 -25.26 -11.43 11.43
C ASN A 402 -26.15 -10.46 10.64
N HIS A 403 -27.38 -10.87 10.35
CA HIS A 403 -28.39 -10.03 9.71
C HIS A 403 -28.86 -8.88 10.60
N GLN A 404 -29.06 -9.15 11.89
CA GLN A 404 -29.51 -8.13 12.84
C GLN A 404 -28.33 -7.19 13.19
N GLY A 405 -28.52 -5.89 12.97
CA GLY A 405 -27.48 -4.89 13.23
C GLY A 405 -26.25 -4.98 12.31
N HIS A 406 -26.39 -5.64 11.16
CA HIS A 406 -25.28 -5.92 10.20
C HIS A 406 -24.45 -4.70 9.85
N HIS A 407 -25.02 -3.50 9.84
CA HIS A 407 -24.29 -2.27 9.53
C HIS A 407 -23.16 -1.94 10.53
N ARG A 408 -23.20 -2.44 11.78
CA ARG A 408 -22.09 -2.38 12.73
C ARG A 408 -20.96 -3.31 12.31
N HIS A 409 -21.31 -4.51 11.88
CA HIS A 409 -20.35 -5.48 11.35
C HIS A 409 -19.77 -5.02 10.03
N THR A 410 -20.58 -4.39 9.15
CA THR A 410 -20.11 -3.76 7.91
C THR A 410 -19.04 -2.72 8.20
N GLN A 411 -19.26 -1.81 9.16
CA GLN A 411 -18.25 -0.82 9.55
C GLN A 411 -16.95 -1.51 9.96
N TYR A 412 -17.01 -2.51 10.84
CA TYR A 412 -15.83 -3.24 11.30
C TYR A 412 -15.11 -3.94 10.14
N ILE A 413 -15.84 -4.64 9.28
CA ILE A 413 -15.27 -5.34 8.12
C ILE A 413 -14.56 -4.36 7.20
N ILE A 414 -15.19 -3.25 6.81
CA ILE A 414 -14.58 -2.28 5.89
C ILE A 414 -13.34 -1.63 6.52
N SER A 415 -13.42 -1.22 7.79
CA SER A 415 -12.29 -0.55 8.47
C SER A 415 -11.10 -1.48 8.71
N SER A 416 -11.36 -2.79 8.90
CA SER A 416 -10.35 -3.81 9.19
C SER A 416 -9.89 -4.59 7.95
N SER A 417 -10.59 -4.47 6.82
CA SER A 417 -10.19 -5.11 5.56
C SER A 417 -9.13 -4.29 4.84
N GLU A 418 -8.22 -5.00 4.18
CA GLU A 418 -7.30 -4.39 3.23
C GLU A 418 -7.99 -4.21 1.89
N ILE A 419 -8.45 -2.99 1.64
CA ILE A 419 -9.04 -2.59 0.37
C ILE A 419 -7.97 -1.76 -0.35
N TYR A 420 -7.35 -2.36 -1.35
CA TYR A 420 -6.24 -1.75 -2.07
C TYR A 420 -6.63 -0.43 -2.74
N GLY A 421 -5.70 0.52 -2.72
CA GLY A 421 -5.92 1.85 -3.29
C GLY A 421 -6.73 2.79 -2.40
N TYR A 422 -7.14 2.35 -1.19
CA TYR A 422 -7.76 3.21 -0.18
C TYR A 422 -6.81 3.41 1.00
N THR A 423 -6.54 4.68 1.34
CA THR A 423 -5.80 5.02 2.56
C THR A 423 -6.59 4.62 3.80
N GLN A 424 -5.96 4.59 4.96
CA GLN A 424 -6.65 4.29 6.22
C GLN A 424 -7.80 5.27 6.48
N LEU A 425 -7.60 6.57 6.22
CA LEU A 425 -8.65 7.58 6.37
C LEU A 425 -9.82 7.33 5.42
N GLN A 426 -9.54 7.05 4.15
CA GLN A 426 -10.57 6.76 3.15
C GLN A 426 -11.39 5.52 3.52
N ARG A 427 -10.74 4.43 3.99
CA ARG A 427 -11.45 3.24 4.50
C ARG A 427 -12.34 3.58 5.71
N THR A 428 -11.84 4.43 6.60
CA THR A 428 -12.61 4.89 7.77
C THR A 428 -13.85 5.68 7.33
N LEU A 429 -13.70 6.59 6.36
CA LEU A 429 -14.82 7.35 5.77
C LEU A 429 -15.85 6.42 5.11
N VAL A 430 -15.41 5.51 4.22
CA VAL A 430 -16.29 4.53 3.57
C VAL A 430 -17.01 3.66 4.61
N SER A 431 -16.31 3.23 5.66
CA SER A 431 -16.90 2.42 6.73
C SER A 431 -17.94 3.18 7.55
N ALA A 432 -17.68 4.47 7.82
CA ALA A 432 -18.64 5.34 8.51
C ALA A 432 -19.88 5.60 7.65
N ILE A 433 -19.73 5.88 6.37
CA ILE A 433 -20.84 6.05 5.44
C ILE A 433 -21.72 4.79 5.44
N ALA A 434 -21.12 3.61 5.30
CA ALA A 434 -21.83 2.32 5.29
C ALA A 434 -22.42 1.93 6.66
N ARG A 435 -22.02 2.57 7.75
CA ARG A 435 -22.49 2.31 9.11
C ARG A 435 -23.90 2.83 9.37
N TYR A 436 -24.27 3.97 8.79
CA TYR A 436 -25.50 4.71 9.13
C TYR A 436 -26.65 4.45 8.15
N LEU A 437 -26.80 3.20 7.71
CA LEU A 437 -27.86 2.78 6.76
C LEU A 437 -29.16 2.37 7.43
N GLY A 438 -29.18 2.27 8.76
CA GLY A 438 -30.36 1.96 9.54
C GLY A 438 -31.05 3.23 10.08
N LYS A 439 -31.69 3.10 11.26
CA LYS A 439 -32.39 4.20 11.92
C LYS A 439 -31.44 5.25 12.53
N SER A 440 -30.20 4.87 12.85
CA SER A 440 -29.22 5.77 13.46
C SER A 440 -28.66 6.75 12.43
N ARG A 441 -28.35 7.97 12.91
CA ARG A 441 -27.70 9.04 12.14
C ARG A 441 -26.37 9.36 12.77
N PRO A 442 -25.37 9.88 12.01
CA PRO A 442 -24.13 10.35 12.60
C PRO A 442 -24.39 11.44 13.64
N GLN A 443 -23.84 11.29 14.84
CA GLN A 443 -23.94 12.27 15.93
C GLN A 443 -22.54 12.67 16.39
N PRO A 444 -22.34 13.92 16.84
CA PRO A 444 -21.10 14.32 17.49
C PRO A 444 -20.78 13.38 18.66
N GLY A 445 -19.54 12.88 18.73
CA GLY A 445 -19.11 11.94 19.77
C GLY A 445 -19.33 10.45 19.44
N ASP A 446 -19.99 10.10 18.33
CA ASP A 446 -20.13 8.72 17.90
C ASP A 446 -18.76 8.04 17.74
N ARG A 447 -18.65 6.81 18.26
CA ARG A 447 -17.44 6.01 18.15
C ARG A 447 -17.02 5.78 16.70
N ALA A 448 -17.98 5.74 15.78
CA ALA A 448 -17.74 5.56 14.35
C ALA A 448 -17.04 6.76 13.69
N LEU A 449 -17.17 7.95 14.28
CA LEU A 449 -16.59 9.20 13.78
C LEU A 449 -15.28 9.60 14.49
N ARG A 450 -14.89 8.88 15.54
CA ARG A 450 -13.76 9.27 16.42
C ARG A 450 -12.44 9.48 15.65
N ASN A 451 -12.19 8.66 14.63
CA ASN A 451 -10.95 8.71 13.86
C ASN A 451 -11.11 9.48 12.53
N ILE A 452 -12.20 10.21 12.38
CA ILE A 452 -12.48 11.06 11.21
C ILE A 452 -12.23 12.52 11.63
N PRO A 453 -11.49 13.32 10.85
CA PRO A 453 -11.32 14.74 11.10
C PRO A 453 -12.66 15.45 11.23
N ALA A 454 -12.75 16.43 12.14
CA ALA A 454 -14.01 17.10 12.47
C ALA A 454 -14.64 17.86 11.27
N ASP A 455 -13.80 18.37 10.38
CA ASP A 455 -14.19 19.04 9.13
C ASP A 455 -14.88 18.07 8.14
N GLU A 456 -14.58 16.76 8.22
CA GLU A 456 -15.20 15.75 7.38
C GLU A 456 -16.55 15.24 7.93
N HIS A 457 -16.93 15.54 9.16
CA HIS A 457 -18.18 15.05 9.75
C HIS A 457 -19.42 15.54 8.98
N LYS A 458 -19.41 16.78 8.48
CA LYS A 458 -20.48 17.33 7.64
C LYS A 458 -20.56 16.58 6.30
N ASN A 459 -19.43 16.26 5.70
CA ASN A 459 -19.36 15.52 4.46
C ASN A 459 -19.85 14.07 4.64
N VAL A 460 -19.52 13.41 5.75
CA VAL A 460 -20.04 12.08 6.07
C VAL A 460 -21.57 12.10 6.18
N ASN A 461 -22.16 13.09 6.87
CA ASN A 461 -23.61 13.23 6.97
C ASN A 461 -24.28 13.37 5.59
N ARG A 462 -23.74 14.24 4.74
CA ARG A 462 -24.22 14.43 3.36
C ARG A 462 -24.11 13.15 2.53
N ALA A 463 -23.00 12.44 2.62
CA ALA A 463 -22.78 11.17 1.93
C ALA A 463 -23.74 10.08 2.42
N VAL A 464 -23.99 9.98 3.71
CA VAL A 464 -24.96 9.03 4.29
C VAL A 464 -26.36 9.26 3.72
N VAL A 465 -26.82 10.52 3.62
CA VAL A 465 -28.13 10.81 3.03
C VAL A 465 -28.20 10.35 1.58
N LEU A 466 -27.19 10.66 0.75
CA LEU A 466 -27.16 10.21 -0.65
C LEU A 466 -27.24 8.69 -0.78
N LEU A 467 -26.46 7.95 0.03
CA LEU A 467 -26.49 6.50 0.02
C LEU A 467 -27.84 5.93 0.49
N ARG A 468 -28.46 6.54 1.51
CA ARG A 468 -29.80 6.12 1.98
C ARG A 468 -30.88 6.35 0.94
N LEU A 469 -30.83 7.47 0.20
CA LEU A 469 -31.72 7.70 -0.94
C LEU A 469 -31.52 6.64 -2.03
N ALA A 470 -30.28 6.31 -2.38
CA ALA A 470 -29.98 5.26 -3.35
C ALA A 470 -30.48 3.88 -2.92
N ILE A 471 -30.39 3.55 -1.64
CA ILE A 471 -30.97 2.32 -1.08
C ILE A 471 -32.50 2.35 -1.13
N ALA A 472 -33.11 3.49 -0.84
CA ALA A 472 -34.56 3.67 -0.92
C ALA A 472 -35.11 3.50 -2.34
N LEU A 473 -34.30 3.79 -3.37
CA LEU A 473 -34.60 3.60 -4.79
C LEU A 473 -34.48 2.14 -5.28
N ASN A 474 -34.13 1.20 -4.43
CA ASN A 474 -33.96 -0.22 -4.80
C ASN A 474 -34.44 -1.15 -3.67
N GLN A 475 -35.65 -0.92 -3.18
CA GLN A 475 -36.21 -1.68 -2.06
C GLN A 475 -36.75 -3.05 -2.49
N ASP A 476 -37.33 -3.14 -3.66
CA ASP A 476 -37.86 -4.38 -4.20
C ASP A 476 -36.78 -5.35 -4.68
N ARG A 477 -35.54 -4.85 -4.80
CA ARG A 477 -34.37 -5.58 -5.33
C ARG A 477 -34.58 -6.20 -6.70
N ALA A 478 -35.56 -5.67 -7.45
CA ALA A 478 -35.80 -6.10 -8.82
C ALA A 478 -34.59 -5.74 -9.70
N SER A 479 -34.38 -6.53 -10.74
CA SER A 479 -33.34 -6.29 -11.73
C SER A 479 -33.63 -5.09 -12.63
N ASP A 480 -34.86 -4.62 -12.67
CA ASP A 480 -35.27 -3.42 -13.40
C ASP A 480 -34.85 -2.19 -12.61
N VAL A 481 -33.80 -1.52 -13.13
CA VAL A 481 -33.32 -0.27 -12.54
C VAL A 481 -34.39 0.80 -12.73
N LEU A 482 -34.97 1.26 -11.63
CA LEU A 482 -35.91 2.38 -11.59
C LEU A 482 -35.24 3.62 -12.22
N ARG A 483 -35.89 4.22 -13.21
CA ARG A 483 -35.38 5.48 -13.79
C ARG A 483 -35.77 6.64 -12.90
N VAL A 484 -34.76 7.41 -12.49
CA VAL A 484 -34.93 8.56 -11.61
C VAL A 484 -34.45 9.81 -12.36
N THR A 485 -35.25 10.86 -12.32
CA THR A 485 -34.85 12.19 -12.79
C THR A 485 -34.85 13.15 -11.61
N THR A 486 -33.79 13.92 -11.44
CA THR A 486 -33.68 14.89 -10.35
C THR A 486 -33.83 16.32 -10.85
N ARG A 487 -34.55 17.17 -10.09
CA ARG A 487 -34.59 18.62 -10.31
C ARG A 487 -34.32 19.35 -9.02
N VAL A 488 -33.31 20.21 -9.03
CA VAL A 488 -32.88 20.97 -7.85
C VAL A 488 -33.43 22.41 -7.94
N TYR A 489 -34.17 22.79 -6.91
CA TYR A 489 -34.68 24.14 -6.74
C TYR A 489 -34.12 24.77 -5.46
N PRO A 490 -34.19 26.10 -5.28
CA PRO A 490 -33.61 26.75 -4.10
C PRO A 490 -34.07 26.21 -2.75
N LYS A 491 -35.37 25.86 -2.61
CA LYS A 491 -35.97 25.37 -1.34
C LYS A 491 -36.38 23.90 -1.38
N ARG A 492 -36.31 23.24 -2.53
CA ARG A 492 -36.75 21.85 -2.67
C ARG A 492 -35.94 21.08 -3.72
N VAL A 493 -35.95 19.76 -3.58
CA VAL A 493 -35.49 18.81 -4.61
C VAL A 493 -36.65 17.93 -4.99
N LEU A 494 -36.84 17.73 -6.29
CA LEU A 494 -37.86 16.84 -6.85
C LEU A 494 -37.17 15.62 -7.44
N LEU A 495 -37.60 14.43 -7.00
CA LEU A 495 -37.26 13.14 -7.59
C LEU A 495 -38.50 12.63 -8.35
N GLU A 496 -38.41 12.51 -9.66
CA GLU A 496 -39.42 11.93 -10.52
C GLU A 496 -39.06 10.49 -10.82
N LEU A 497 -39.86 9.55 -10.34
CA LEU A 497 -39.64 8.13 -10.51
C LEU A 497 -40.44 7.63 -11.69
N ARG A 498 -39.80 6.97 -12.65
CA ARG A 498 -40.42 6.26 -13.74
C ARG A 498 -40.40 4.77 -13.42
N PRO A 499 -41.55 4.19 -13.00
CA PRO A 499 -41.60 2.80 -12.63
C PRO A 499 -41.36 1.89 -13.84
N GLY A 500 -40.74 0.73 -13.60
CA GLY A 500 -40.68 -0.37 -14.53
C GLY A 500 -41.95 -1.19 -14.48
N ARG A 501 -41.84 -2.49 -14.75
CA ARG A 501 -42.99 -3.42 -14.74
C ARG A 501 -43.61 -3.67 -13.36
N THR A 502 -42.84 -3.46 -12.29
CA THR A 502 -43.20 -3.80 -10.91
C THR A 502 -43.82 -2.67 -10.09
N GLY A 503 -43.96 -1.47 -10.67
CA GLY A 503 -44.36 -0.28 -9.92
C GLY A 503 -43.19 0.38 -9.20
N ALA A 504 -43.47 1.31 -8.28
CA ALA A 504 -42.47 1.99 -7.45
C ALA A 504 -43.02 2.46 -6.09
N GLU A 505 -44.11 1.85 -5.63
CA GLU A 505 -44.81 2.24 -4.40
C GLU A 505 -43.94 2.06 -3.15
N LEU A 506 -43.14 0.99 -3.12
CA LEU A 506 -42.26 0.68 -2.02
C LEU A 506 -41.09 1.67 -1.94
N GLU A 507 -40.53 2.02 -3.09
CA GLU A 507 -39.47 3.02 -3.23
C GLU A 507 -39.99 4.41 -2.85
N LEU A 508 -41.20 4.78 -3.34
CA LEU A 508 -41.85 6.05 -2.99
C LEU A 508 -42.05 6.19 -1.48
N TRP A 509 -42.56 5.13 -0.84
CA TRP A 509 -42.75 5.11 0.61
C TRP A 509 -41.39 5.18 1.36
N SER A 510 -40.40 4.46 0.90
CA SER A 510 -39.07 4.44 1.50
C SER A 510 -38.36 5.82 1.39
N LEU A 511 -38.47 6.48 0.23
CA LEU A 511 -37.92 7.82 0.03
C LEU A 511 -38.63 8.87 0.90
N ARG A 512 -39.93 8.78 1.08
CA ARG A 512 -40.68 9.67 1.98
C ARG A 512 -40.19 9.57 3.43
N LYS A 513 -39.76 8.42 3.89
CA LYS A 513 -39.14 8.25 5.21
C LYS A 513 -37.82 8.98 5.36
N GLU A 514 -37.07 9.13 4.29
CA GLU A 514 -35.79 9.83 4.30
C GLU A 514 -35.95 11.35 4.20
N ALA A 515 -37.13 11.87 3.84
CA ALA A 515 -37.36 13.30 3.61
C ALA A 515 -37.01 14.17 4.84
N GLY A 516 -37.31 13.70 6.05
CA GLY A 516 -36.98 14.40 7.28
C GLY A 516 -35.46 14.56 7.50
N TYR A 517 -34.71 13.48 7.27
CA TYR A 517 -33.25 13.51 7.40
C TYR A 517 -32.62 14.32 6.26
N PHE A 518 -33.15 14.21 5.06
CA PHE A 518 -32.73 15.03 3.93
C PHE A 518 -32.85 16.53 4.23
N ARG A 519 -34.02 16.96 4.76
CA ARG A 519 -34.26 18.36 5.15
C ARG A 519 -33.30 18.83 6.26
N GLU A 520 -33.04 17.99 7.25
CA GLU A 520 -32.11 18.29 8.34
C GLU A 520 -30.69 18.58 7.83
N VAL A 521 -30.20 17.77 6.87
CA VAL A 521 -28.82 17.84 6.37
C VAL A 521 -28.64 18.93 5.30
N PHE A 522 -29.63 19.08 4.42
CA PHE A 522 -29.51 19.99 3.25
C PHE A 522 -30.33 21.27 3.35
N GLY A 523 -31.20 21.41 4.37
CA GLY A 523 -32.06 22.58 4.52
C GLY A 523 -33.10 22.74 3.41
N ARG A 524 -33.40 21.67 2.65
CA ARG A 524 -34.34 21.66 1.52
C ARG A 524 -35.37 20.54 1.66
N GLU A 525 -36.58 20.77 1.17
CA GLU A 525 -37.62 19.74 1.15
C GLU A 525 -37.36 18.71 0.02
N LEU A 526 -37.59 17.44 0.32
CA LEU A 526 -37.54 16.37 -0.67
C LEU A 526 -38.99 16.03 -1.12
N PHE A 527 -39.26 16.25 -2.39
CA PHE A 527 -40.51 15.83 -3.03
C PHE A 527 -40.22 14.63 -3.94
N VAL A 528 -41.12 13.65 -3.90
CA VAL A 528 -41.00 12.43 -4.70
C VAL A 528 -42.33 12.21 -5.40
N THR A 529 -42.32 12.08 -6.71
CA THR A 529 -43.51 11.85 -7.56
C THR A 529 -43.27 10.67 -8.49
N LEU A 530 -44.35 10.02 -8.88
CA LEU A 530 -44.35 9.07 -10.00
C LEU A 530 -44.58 9.87 -11.29
N ALA A 531 -43.81 9.58 -12.34
CA ALA A 531 -43.89 10.20 -13.66
C ALA A 531 -44.68 9.34 -14.64
#